data_9fa5d3ccefe43d9e1eeba45eb38eb838
#
_entry.id   9fa5d3ccefe43d9e1eeba45eb38eb838
#
_cell.length_a   1.000
_cell.length_b   1.000
_cell.length_c   1.000
_cell.angle_alpha   90.00
_cell.angle_beta   90.00
_cell.angle_gamma   90.00
#
_symmetry.space_group_name_H-M   'P 1'
#
loop_
_entity.id
_entity.type
_entity.pdbx_description
1 polymer ?
#
loop_
_entity_poly.entity_id
_entity_poly.type
_entity_poly.pdbx_seq_one_letter_code
_entity_poly.pdbx_strand_id
1 'polypeptide(L)'
;MKKIIVSLALASVLLSCKSTVATSNKQEEVKVTIDLIDVKDDKVQVTILAPKINSDQITYSIPKIIPGTYSNDNYGRYIDDLKAFDNKGTLLEVKKTDENTWTIPAAKKLYKITYLVNDTFDSEKGAGFGQEDIFSPAGTNIEVGTNFMVNMHGFVGYFQDKKEIPYRVSITHPETLWGATSMIDLDSKNNSDEFVVSRY
;
A
#
# COMPACT_ATOMS: atom_id res chain seq x y z
N MET A 1 55.59 24.91 65.61
CA MET A 1 54.27 25.33 65.04
C MET A 1 54.19 24.76 63.67
N LYS A 2 53.49 23.61 63.47
CA LYS A 2 53.35 22.93 62.16
C LYS A 2 52.00 23.31 61.62
N LYS A 3 52.00 23.93 60.44
CA LYS A 3 50.78 24.24 59.71
C LYS A 3 50.38 23.01 58.87
N ILE A 4 49.22 22.44 59.16
CA ILE A 4 48.63 21.34 58.38
C ILE A 4 47.77 21.98 57.27
N ILE A 5 48.17 21.78 56.03
CA ILE A 5 47.37 22.15 54.83
C ILE A 5 46.47 20.98 54.53
N VAL A 6 45.19 21.16 54.69
CA VAL A 6 44.15 20.17 54.25
C VAL A 6 43.81 20.50 52.84
N SER A 7 44.24 19.63 51.89
CA SER A 7 43.85 19.72 50.51
C SER A 7 42.46 19.03 50.30
N LEU A 8 41.45 19.84 50.01
CA LEU A 8 40.10 19.38 49.70
C LEU A 8 40.07 18.97 48.24
N ALA A 9 40.10 17.67 47.97
CA ALA A 9 39.95 17.13 46.62
C ALA A 9 38.46 17.14 46.25
N LEU A 10 38.07 18.05 45.35
CA LEU A 10 36.72 18.15 44.80
C LEU A 10 36.58 17.10 43.70
N ALA A 11 35.96 15.95 44.01
CA ALA A 11 35.63 14.93 43.07
C ALA A 11 34.41 15.36 42.22
N SER A 12 34.64 15.86 41.01
CA SER A 12 33.61 16.15 40.04
C SER A 12 33.06 14.86 39.45
N VAL A 13 31.91 14.43 39.94
CA VAL A 13 31.13 13.33 39.33
C VAL A 13 30.50 13.83 38.04
N LEU A 14 31.12 13.48 36.92
CA LEU A 14 30.51 13.69 35.62
C LEU A 14 29.35 12.70 35.46
N LEU A 15 28.12 13.15 35.71
CA LEU A 15 26.90 12.47 35.30
C LEU A 15 26.85 12.50 33.77
N SER A 16 27.34 11.43 33.15
CA SER A 16 27.13 11.17 31.73
C SER A 16 25.64 10.85 31.54
N CYS A 17 24.84 11.86 31.15
CA CYS A 17 23.53 11.63 30.56
C CYS A 17 23.73 10.83 29.30
N LYS A 18 23.51 9.50 29.35
CA LYS A 18 23.26 8.72 28.14
C LYS A 18 21.97 9.26 27.51
N SER A 19 22.12 10.08 26.49
CA SER A 19 21.02 10.34 25.56
C SER A 19 20.59 9.00 25.00
N THR A 20 19.51 8.45 25.53
CA THR A 20 18.76 7.40 24.83
C THR A 20 18.28 8.04 23.54
N VAL A 21 19.00 7.77 22.44
CA VAL A 21 18.47 8.00 21.10
C VAL A 21 17.16 7.23 21.09
N ALA A 22 16.05 7.95 21.16
CA ALA A 22 14.75 7.37 20.94
C ALA A 22 14.82 6.75 19.55
N THR A 23 14.94 5.43 19.50
CA THR A 23 14.75 4.67 18.26
C THR A 23 13.35 5.06 17.82
N SER A 24 13.26 5.90 16.80
CA SER A 24 12.00 6.21 16.15
C SER A 24 11.40 4.85 15.79
N ASN A 25 10.42 4.39 16.57
CA ASN A 25 9.58 3.29 16.18
C ASN A 25 8.85 3.77 14.95
N LYS A 26 9.49 3.55 13.77
CA LYS A 26 8.84 3.82 12.49
C LYS A 26 7.58 2.98 12.50
N GLN A 27 6.44 3.65 12.59
CA GLN A 27 5.15 2.99 12.62
C GLN A 27 5.08 2.05 11.43
N GLU A 28 4.65 0.81 11.66
CA GLU A 28 4.44 -0.15 10.60
C GLU A 28 3.40 0.41 9.63
N GLU A 29 3.71 0.43 8.33
CA GLU A 29 2.80 0.93 7.29
C GLU A 29 2.82 0.00 6.08
N VAL A 30 1.72 -0.06 5.33
CA VAL A 30 1.67 -0.62 3.97
C VAL A 30 2.01 0.51 3.00
N LYS A 31 2.94 0.25 2.07
CA LYS A 31 3.25 1.20 1.01
C LYS A 31 2.69 0.70 -0.31
N VAL A 32 1.98 1.58 -0.98
CA VAL A 32 1.34 1.33 -2.27
C VAL A 32 1.93 2.28 -3.30
N THR A 33 2.26 1.75 -4.48
CA THR A 33 2.58 2.55 -5.66
C THR A 33 1.62 2.18 -6.76
N ILE A 34 0.98 3.18 -7.35
CA ILE A 34 0.11 3.07 -8.53
C ILE A 34 0.81 3.83 -9.65
N ASP A 35 1.09 3.16 -10.77
CA ASP A 35 1.83 3.74 -11.88
C ASP A 35 0.89 4.00 -13.07
N LEU A 36 0.56 5.29 -13.28
CA LEU A 36 -0.26 5.76 -14.40
C LEU A 36 0.57 6.23 -15.60
N ILE A 37 1.91 6.00 -15.58
CA ILE A 37 2.82 6.35 -16.68
C ILE A 37 3.02 5.15 -17.62
N ASP A 38 3.40 3.98 -17.07
CA ASP A 38 3.66 2.77 -17.85
C ASP A 38 2.39 1.88 -17.92
N VAL A 39 1.34 2.44 -18.50
CA VAL A 39 0.06 1.73 -18.70
C VAL A 39 0.09 1.00 -20.03
N LYS A 40 -0.31 -0.28 -20.02
CA LYS A 40 -0.34 -1.16 -21.19
C LYS A 40 -1.64 -1.96 -21.22
N ASP A 41 -2.25 -2.04 -22.39
CA ASP A 41 -3.49 -2.82 -22.61
C ASP A 41 -4.58 -2.46 -21.59
N ASP A 42 -4.77 -1.16 -21.32
CA ASP A 42 -5.71 -0.60 -20.34
C ASP A 42 -5.56 -1.19 -18.91
N LYS A 43 -4.31 -1.50 -18.53
CA LYS A 43 -3.97 -2.06 -17.22
C LYS A 43 -2.95 -1.21 -16.51
N VAL A 44 -3.27 -0.87 -15.28
CA VAL A 44 -2.40 -0.11 -14.38
C VAL A 44 -1.66 -1.04 -13.45
N GLN A 45 -0.34 -0.88 -13.36
CA GLN A 45 0.46 -1.62 -12.41
C GLN A 45 0.35 -1.06 -11.00
N VAL A 46 0.08 -1.97 -10.05
CA VAL A 46 0.12 -1.68 -8.62
C VAL A 46 1.23 -2.48 -7.96
N THR A 47 1.98 -1.81 -7.11
CA THR A 47 3.02 -2.43 -6.25
C THR A 47 2.69 -2.16 -4.79
N ILE A 48 2.66 -3.22 -3.98
CA ILE A 48 2.42 -3.16 -2.53
C ILE A 48 3.69 -3.64 -1.82
N LEU A 49 4.32 -2.79 -1.01
CA LEU A 49 5.30 -3.26 -0.05
C LEU A 49 4.57 -3.70 1.21
N ALA A 50 4.73 -4.98 1.53
CA ALA A 50 4.05 -5.59 2.65
C ALA A 50 4.60 -5.08 3.99
N PRO A 51 3.76 -4.95 5.03
CA PRO A 51 4.22 -4.73 6.39
C PRO A 51 4.92 -5.99 6.90
N LYS A 52 5.56 -5.91 8.05
CA LYS A 52 6.15 -7.10 8.69
C LYS A 52 5.05 -8.11 9.03
N ILE A 53 5.18 -9.34 8.52
CA ILE A 53 4.26 -10.43 8.76
C ILE A 53 4.94 -11.49 9.63
N ASN A 54 4.31 -11.84 10.75
CA ASN A 54 4.86 -12.82 11.70
C ASN A 54 4.22 -14.21 11.58
N SER A 55 3.09 -14.33 10.87
CA SER A 55 2.42 -15.60 10.58
C SER A 55 3.10 -16.35 9.44
N ASP A 56 2.96 -17.66 9.39
CA ASP A 56 3.48 -18.48 8.30
C ASP A 56 2.71 -18.25 7.00
N GLN A 57 1.44 -17.89 7.11
CA GLN A 57 0.54 -17.62 6.01
C GLN A 57 -0.16 -16.27 6.21
N ILE A 58 -0.44 -15.56 5.12
CA ILE A 58 -1.26 -14.35 5.11
C ILE A 58 -2.21 -14.36 3.91
N THR A 59 -3.33 -13.70 4.07
CA THR A 59 -4.30 -13.47 3.01
C THR A 59 -4.28 -12.00 2.60
N TYR A 60 -4.22 -11.76 1.29
CA TYR A 60 -4.43 -10.44 0.68
C TYR A 60 -5.75 -10.45 -0.06
N SER A 61 -6.57 -9.44 0.14
CA SER A 61 -7.91 -9.36 -0.45
C SER A 61 -8.16 -8.00 -1.07
N ILE A 62 -8.84 -7.98 -2.22
CA ILE A 62 -9.46 -6.81 -2.83
C ILE A 62 -10.93 -6.81 -2.38
N PRO A 63 -11.56 -5.66 -2.12
CA PRO A 63 -12.96 -5.60 -1.69
C PRO A 63 -13.91 -6.31 -2.63
N LYS A 64 -14.86 -7.01 -2.06
CA LYS A 64 -15.97 -7.61 -2.78
C LYS A 64 -17.14 -6.65 -2.94
N ILE A 65 -17.39 -5.88 -1.89
CA ILE A 65 -18.53 -4.97 -1.76
C ILE A 65 -18.03 -3.65 -1.20
N ILE A 66 -18.53 -2.56 -1.72
CA ILE A 66 -18.28 -1.21 -1.22
C ILE A 66 -19.56 -0.66 -0.63
N PRO A 67 -19.55 -0.07 0.58
CA PRO A 67 -20.72 0.56 1.15
C PRO A 67 -21.27 1.66 0.22
N GLY A 68 -22.57 1.59 -0.09
CA GLY A 68 -23.24 2.57 -0.94
C GLY A 68 -23.47 2.15 -2.38
N THR A 69 -22.82 1.08 -2.88
CA THR A 69 -23.07 0.56 -4.23
C THR A 69 -24.27 -0.38 -4.31
N TYR A 70 -24.65 -1.00 -3.20
CA TYR A 70 -25.75 -1.97 -3.11
C TYR A 70 -25.58 -3.19 -4.02
N SER A 71 -24.36 -3.50 -4.43
CA SER A 71 -24.02 -4.57 -5.36
C SER A 71 -22.83 -5.40 -4.86
N ASN A 72 -22.70 -6.62 -5.43
CA ASN A 72 -21.53 -7.48 -5.24
C ASN A 72 -20.60 -7.31 -6.44
N ASP A 73 -19.77 -6.28 -6.41
CA ASP A 73 -18.98 -5.88 -7.58
C ASP A 73 -17.78 -6.80 -7.82
N ASN A 74 -17.29 -7.50 -6.78
CA ASN A 74 -16.16 -8.43 -6.90
C ASN A 74 -14.94 -7.80 -7.58
N TYR A 75 -14.41 -6.69 -7.04
CA TYR A 75 -13.31 -5.94 -7.67
C TYR A 75 -12.05 -6.79 -7.93
N GLY A 76 -11.88 -7.91 -7.23
CA GLY A 76 -10.80 -8.88 -7.48
C GLY A 76 -10.86 -9.56 -8.85
N ARG A 77 -11.99 -9.51 -9.58
CA ARG A 77 -12.09 -10.00 -10.95
C ARG A 77 -11.33 -9.13 -11.95
N TYR A 78 -11.10 -7.86 -11.60
CA TYR A 78 -10.33 -6.92 -12.43
C TYR A 78 -8.83 -6.93 -12.11
N ILE A 79 -8.38 -7.85 -11.24
CA ILE A 79 -6.98 -8.01 -10.89
C ILE A 79 -6.36 -9.15 -11.70
N ASP A 80 -5.32 -8.81 -12.45
CA ASP A 80 -4.51 -9.77 -13.21
C ASP A 80 -3.11 -9.92 -12.64
N ASP A 81 -2.50 -11.06 -12.89
CA ASP A 81 -1.08 -11.36 -12.72
C ASP A 81 -0.54 -11.03 -11.33
N LEU A 82 -1.33 -11.30 -10.27
CA LEU A 82 -0.89 -11.05 -8.90
C LEU A 82 0.27 -12.00 -8.55
N LYS A 83 1.40 -11.39 -8.20
CA LYS A 83 2.65 -12.05 -7.80
C LYS A 83 3.13 -11.55 -6.45
N ALA A 84 3.75 -12.43 -5.68
CA ALA A 84 4.40 -12.11 -4.41
C ALA A 84 5.90 -12.39 -4.48
N PHE A 85 6.70 -11.58 -3.80
CA PHE A 85 8.16 -11.67 -3.82
C PHE A 85 8.73 -11.51 -2.42
N ASP A 86 9.88 -12.17 -2.19
CA ASP A 86 10.71 -11.91 -1.03
C ASP A 86 11.57 -10.66 -1.22
N ASN A 87 12.38 -10.31 -0.21
CA ASN A 87 13.25 -9.13 -0.24
C ASN A 87 14.45 -9.26 -1.21
N LYS A 88 14.68 -10.44 -1.78
CA LYS A 88 15.70 -10.69 -2.81
C LYS A 88 15.09 -10.69 -4.22
N GLY A 89 13.78 -10.49 -4.34
CA GLY A 89 13.07 -10.57 -5.61
C GLY A 89 12.71 -11.99 -6.05
N THR A 90 12.85 -12.99 -5.17
CA THR A 90 12.45 -14.37 -5.46
C THR A 90 10.93 -14.48 -5.41
N LEU A 91 10.35 -15.10 -6.42
CA LEU A 91 8.91 -15.34 -6.50
C LEU A 91 8.46 -16.29 -5.38
N LEU A 92 7.42 -15.92 -4.68
CA LEU A 92 6.74 -16.73 -3.67
C LEU A 92 5.48 -17.35 -4.25
N GLU A 93 5.08 -18.50 -3.72
CA GLU A 93 3.83 -19.14 -4.07
C GLU A 93 2.65 -18.24 -3.67
N VAL A 94 1.67 -18.11 -4.58
CA VAL A 94 0.39 -17.42 -4.35
C VAL A 94 -0.73 -18.33 -4.81
N LYS A 95 -1.75 -18.48 -3.97
CA LYS A 95 -2.95 -19.28 -4.28
C LYS A 95 -4.15 -18.35 -4.31
N LYS A 96 -4.79 -18.18 -5.47
CA LYS A 96 -6.10 -17.52 -5.54
C LYS A 96 -7.13 -18.46 -4.93
N THR A 97 -7.74 -18.07 -3.81
CA THR A 97 -8.67 -18.90 -3.03
C THR A 97 -10.13 -18.60 -3.36
N ASP A 98 -10.42 -17.40 -3.77
CA ASP A 98 -11.69 -16.98 -4.35
C ASP A 98 -11.47 -15.81 -5.31
N GLU A 99 -12.54 -15.22 -5.84
CA GLU A 99 -12.46 -14.15 -6.83
C GLU A 99 -11.71 -12.92 -6.33
N ASN A 100 -11.78 -12.65 -5.02
CA ASN A 100 -11.24 -11.43 -4.40
C ASN A 100 -10.01 -11.68 -3.49
N THR A 101 -9.60 -12.95 -3.31
CA THR A 101 -8.70 -13.32 -2.22
C THR A 101 -7.55 -14.21 -2.68
N TRP A 102 -6.34 -13.86 -2.25
CA TRP A 102 -5.11 -14.61 -2.50
C TRP A 102 -4.43 -14.94 -1.19
N THR A 103 -4.01 -16.20 -1.05
CA THR A 103 -3.25 -16.71 0.10
C THR A 103 -1.79 -16.88 -0.27
N ILE A 104 -0.91 -16.42 0.61
CA ILE A 104 0.54 -16.49 0.48
C ILE A 104 1.08 -17.35 1.62
N PRO A 105 1.47 -18.63 1.35
CA PRO A 105 1.90 -19.57 2.39
C PRO A 105 3.23 -19.24 3.06
N ALA A 106 4.12 -18.49 2.37
CA ALA A 106 5.43 -18.11 2.89
C ALA A 106 5.45 -16.67 3.43
N ALA A 107 4.44 -16.28 4.20
CA ALA A 107 4.15 -14.89 4.57
C ALA A 107 5.29 -14.19 5.33
N LYS A 108 6.06 -14.90 6.16
CA LYS A 108 7.24 -14.33 6.85
C LYS A 108 8.33 -13.83 5.91
N LYS A 109 8.37 -14.30 4.66
CA LYS A 109 9.31 -13.88 3.63
C LYS A 109 8.74 -12.80 2.74
N LEU A 110 7.43 -12.54 2.82
CA LEU A 110 6.76 -11.59 1.95
C LEU A 110 7.34 -10.19 2.13
N TYR A 111 7.79 -9.63 1.03
CA TYR A 111 8.28 -8.26 0.96
C TYR A 111 7.40 -7.40 0.05
N LYS A 112 6.98 -7.95 -1.11
CA LYS A 112 6.28 -7.20 -2.14
C LYS A 112 5.22 -8.05 -2.81
N ILE A 113 4.08 -7.42 -3.15
CA ILE A 113 3.07 -7.92 -4.08
C ILE A 113 3.03 -6.97 -5.29
N THR A 114 2.84 -7.51 -6.47
CA THR A 114 2.55 -6.73 -7.69
C THR A 114 1.34 -7.33 -8.39
N TYR A 115 0.55 -6.50 -9.05
CA TYR A 115 -0.57 -6.93 -9.90
C TYR A 115 -0.94 -5.84 -10.90
N LEU A 116 -1.78 -6.20 -11.85
CA LEU A 116 -2.35 -5.30 -12.85
C LEU A 116 -3.83 -5.09 -12.53
N VAL A 117 -4.29 -3.84 -12.57
CA VAL A 117 -5.69 -3.45 -12.43
C VAL A 117 -6.24 -3.11 -13.80
N ASN A 118 -7.35 -3.76 -14.17
CA ASN A 118 -8.04 -3.51 -15.44
C ASN A 118 -9.04 -2.35 -15.31
N ASP A 119 -9.34 -1.72 -16.44
CA ASP A 119 -10.53 -0.88 -16.61
C ASP A 119 -11.80 -1.66 -16.29
N THR A 120 -12.85 -0.97 -15.86
CA THR A 120 -14.14 -1.59 -15.54
C THR A 120 -15.24 -1.24 -16.53
N PHE A 121 -15.02 -0.27 -17.43
CA PHE A 121 -16.03 0.22 -18.37
C PHE A 121 -15.98 -0.47 -19.72
N ASP A 122 -14.78 -0.71 -20.26
CA ASP A 122 -14.57 -1.31 -21.57
C ASP A 122 -13.81 -2.65 -21.52
N SER A 123 -13.61 -3.18 -20.33
CA SER A 123 -12.98 -4.48 -20.11
C SER A 123 -13.94 -5.62 -20.47
N GLU A 124 -13.45 -6.64 -21.19
CA GLU A 124 -14.18 -7.89 -21.43
C GLU A 124 -14.58 -8.64 -20.15
N LYS A 125 -14.03 -8.25 -19.00
CA LYS A 125 -14.33 -8.82 -17.67
C LYS A 125 -15.63 -8.27 -17.07
N GLY A 126 -16.23 -7.23 -17.65
CA GLY A 126 -17.39 -6.54 -17.12
C GLY A 126 -18.62 -7.42 -17.02
N ALA A 127 -19.13 -7.90 -18.14
CA ALA A 127 -20.42 -8.58 -18.25
C ALA A 127 -20.28 -10.09 -18.44
N GLY A 128 -19.79 -10.80 -17.43
CA GLY A 128 -19.93 -12.27 -17.40
C GLY A 128 -21.39 -12.68 -17.15
N PHE A 129 -21.79 -13.84 -17.65
CA PHE A 129 -23.13 -14.39 -17.46
C PHE A 129 -23.45 -14.46 -15.95
N GLY A 130 -24.41 -13.64 -15.48
CA GLY A 130 -24.81 -13.59 -14.06
C GLY A 130 -23.98 -12.68 -13.17
N GLN A 131 -23.10 -11.84 -13.72
CA GLN A 131 -22.41 -10.78 -12.98
C GLN A 131 -22.99 -9.42 -13.40
N GLU A 132 -23.29 -8.59 -12.40
CA GLU A 132 -23.72 -7.21 -12.65
C GLU A 132 -22.52 -6.36 -13.05
N ASP A 133 -22.74 -5.35 -13.89
CA ASP A 133 -21.75 -4.33 -14.20
C ASP A 133 -21.44 -3.53 -12.93
N ILE A 134 -20.20 -3.05 -12.79
CA ILE A 134 -19.84 -2.19 -11.68
C ILE A 134 -20.67 -0.90 -11.76
N PHE A 135 -21.22 -0.49 -10.62
CA PHE A 135 -21.88 0.80 -10.48
C PHE A 135 -20.93 1.91 -10.93
N SER A 136 -21.27 2.61 -11.99
CA SER A 136 -20.42 3.55 -12.71
C SER A 136 -19.61 4.50 -11.81
N PRO A 137 -20.17 5.15 -10.77
CA PRO A 137 -19.39 6.01 -9.88
C PRO A 137 -18.32 5.29 -9.03
N ALA A 138 -18.38 3.96 -8.94
CA ALA A 138 -17.43 3.14 -8.20
C ALA A 138 -16.47 2.36 -9.11
N GLY A 139 -16.56 2.57 -10.43
CA GLY A 139 -15.74 1.94 -11.44
C GLY A 139 -14.37 2.60 -11.60
N THR A 140 -13.54 1.94 -12.39
CA THR A 140 -12.21 2.41 -12.81
C THR A 140 -12.25 2.74 -14.30
N ASN A 141 -11.74 3.92 -14.68
CA ASN A 141 -11.51 4.27 -16.09
C ASN A 141 -10.01 4.49 -16.32
N ILE A 142 -9.50 3.91 -17.40
CA ILE A 142 -8.07 3.98 -17.77
C ILE A 142 -7.99 4.49 -19.22
N GLU A 143 -7.82 5.78 -19.39
CA GLU A 143 -7.68 6.43 -20.71
C GLU A 143 -6.29 7.07 -20.80
N VAL A 144 -5.34 6.32 -21.31
CA VAL A 144 -3.91 6.67 -21.30
C VAL A 144 -3.66 8.08 -21.86
N GLY A 145 -3.01 8.92 -21.05
CA GLY A 145 -2.67 10.29 -21.44
C GLY A 145 -3.82 11.28 -21.40
N THR A 146 -5.04 10.84 -21.13
CA THR A 146 -6.26 11.67 -21.18
C THR A 146 -6.93 11.77 -19.81
N ASN A 147 -7.29 10.61 -19.22
CA ASN A 147 -8.04 10.55 -17.98
C ASN A 147 -7.85 9.23 -17.24
N PHE A 148 -7.81 9.30 -15.91
CA PHE A 148 -7.86 8.13 -15.04
C PHE A 148 -8.87 8.34 -13.92
N MET A 149 -9.79 7.41 -13.75
CA MET A 149 -10.67 7.34 -12.59
C MET A 149 -10.13 6.26 -11.64
N VAL A 150 -9.41 6.70 -10.60
CA VAL A 150 -8.77 5.79 -9.63
C VAL A 150 -9.62 5.70 -8.38
N ASN A 151 -10.53 4.75 -8.34
CA ASN A 151 -11.28 4.40 -7.15
C ASN A 151 -10.44 3.42 -6.31
N MET A 152 -9.91 3.87 -5.16
CA MET A 152 -8.92 3.13 -4.37
C MET A 152 -9.32 1.70 -4.00
N HIS A 153 -10.60 1.43 -3.81
CA HIS A 153 -11.11 0.09 -3.50
C HIS A 153 -10.91 -0.92 -4.65
N GLY A 154 -10.78 -0.45 -5.90
CA GLY A 154 -10.44 -1.28 -7.06
C GLY A 154 -8.93 -1.48 -7.22
N PHE A 155 -8.11 -0.59 -6.65
CA PHE A 155 -6.65 -0.60 -6.79
C PHE A 155 -5.93 -1.17 -5.59
N VAL A 156 -6.42 -0.93 -4.39
CA VAL A 156 -5.71 -1.25 -3.15
C VAL A 156 -6.50 -2.26 -2.34
N GLY A 157 -5.87 -3.38 -2.06
CA GLY A 157 -6.41 -4.38 -1.16
C GLY A 157 -5.83 -4.28 0.25
N TYR A 158 -6.14 -5.26 1.06
CA TYR A 158 -5.70 -5.32 2.44
C TYR A 158 -5.15 -6.70 2.81
N PHE A 159 -4.18 -6.69 3.71
CA PHE A 159 -3.76 -7.90 4.39
C PHE A 159 -4.70 -8.19 5.55
N GLN A 160 -5.16 -9.44 5.65
CA GLN A 160 -5.95 -9.87 6.79
C GLN A 160 -5.16 -9.61 8.08
N ASP A 161 -5.82 -9.14 9.13
CA ASP A 161 -5.23 -8.75 10.42
C ASP A 161 -4.29 -7.52 10.40
N LYS A 162 -4.21 -6.78 9.27
CA LYS A 162 -3.39 -5.57 9.11
C LYS A 162 -4.18 -4.35 8.60
N LYS A 163 -5.49 -4.33 8.79
CA LYS A 163 -6.34 -3.22 8.33
C LYS A 163 -6.16 -1.95 9.16
N GLU A 164 -5.77 -2.08 10.42
CA GLU A 164 -5.66 -0.96 11.36
C GLU A 164 -4.30 -0.26 11.35
N ILE A 165 -3.40 -0.59 10.40
CA ILE A 165 -2.14 0.11 10.22
C ILE A 165 -2.25 1.13 9.10
N PRO A 166 -1.40 2.17 9.07
CA PRO A 166 -1.42 3.19 8.02
C PRO A 166 -1.10 2.62 6.64
N TYR A 167 -1.70 3.22 5.63
CA TYR A 167 -1.38 3.03 4.22
C TYR A 167 -0.83 4.32 3.65
N ARG A 168 0.35 4.23 3.03
CA ARG A 168 0.97 5.30 2.26
C ARG A 168 0.81 4.95 0.79
N VAL A 169 0.12 5.80 0.06
CA VAL A 169 -0.18 5.59 -1.36
C VAL A 169 0.56 6.66 -2.16
N SER A 170 1.40 6.23 -3.10
CA SER A 170 2.05 7.09 -4.08
C SER A 170 1.49 6.77 -5.46
N ILE A 171 1.08 7.80 -6.18
CA ILE A 171 0.57 7.68 -7.55
C ILE A 171 1.52 8.44 -8.46
N THR A 172 2.11 7.77 -9.44
CA THR A 172 2.86 8.42 -10.51
C THR A 172 1.96 8.65 -11.70
N HIS A 173 2.03 9.82 -12.31
CA HIS A 173 1.18 10.21 -13.44
C HIS A 173 1.92 11.09 -14.45
N PRO A 174 1.45 11.20 -15.70
CA PRO A 174 1.99 12.15 -16.67
C PRO A 174 1.92 13.60 -16.15
N GLU A 175 2.94 14.40 -16.40
CA GLU A 175 2.98 15.83 -16.01
C GLU A 175 1.84 16.67 -16.62
N THR A 176 1.19 16.16 -17.66
CA THR A 176 0.06 16.79 -18.33
C THR A 176 -1.27 16.58 -17.61
N LEU A 177 -1.31 15.67 -16.62
CA LEU A 177 -2.50 15.36 -15.83
C LEU A 177 -2.34 15.87 -14.40
N TRP A 178 -3.46 16.20 -13.78
CA TRP A 178 -3.51 16.72 -12.41
C TRP A 178 -4.45 15.85 -11.60
N GLY A 179 -4.02 15.45 -10.40
CA GLY A 179 -4.85 14.71 -9.45
C GLY A 179 -5.93 15.62 -8.85
N ALA A 180 -7.17 15.11 -8.79
CA ALA A 180 -8.27 15.74 -8.07
C ALA A 180 -8.80 14.77 -7.03
N THR A 181 -8.68 15.11 -5.75
CA THR A 181 -9.07 14.26 -4.61
C THR A 181 -9.44 15.11 -3.40
N SER A 182 -10.16 14.51 -2.44
CA SER A 182 -10.42 15.13 -1.12
C SER A 182 -9.27 14.90 -0.12
N MET A 183 -8.27 14.11 -0.47
CA MET A 183 -7.10 13.86 0.38
C MET A 183 -6.08 14.99 0.25
N ILE A 184 -5.23 15.13 1.27
CA ILE A 184 -4.12 16.09 1.24
C ILE A 184 -2.93 15.41 0.58
N ASP A 185 -2.46 15.97 -0.51
CA ASP A 185 -1.22 15.55 -1.14
C ASP A 185 -0.02 15.98 -0.29
N LEU A 186 0.87 15.05 -0.04
CA LEU A 186 2.10 15.23 0.74
C LEU A 186 3.34 15.38 -0.16
N ASP A 187 3.19 15.16 -1.47
CA ASP A 187 4.24 15.33 -2.46
C ASP A 187 4.09 16.72 -3.15
N SER A 188 5.18 17.36 -3.44
CA SER A 188 5.21 18.65 -4.14
C SER A 188 5.66 18.53 -5.60
N LYS A 189 5.78 17.32 -6.14
CA LYS A 189 6.21 17.06 -7.51
C LYS A 189 5.03 17.17 -8.48
N ASN A 190 5.34 17.49 -9.74
CA ASN A 190 4.31 17.67 -10.77
C ASN A 190 3.89 16.36 -11.47
N ASN A 191 4.46 15.24 -11.08
CA ASN A 191 4.23 13.93 -11.73
C ASN A 191 4.01 12.82 -10.73
N SER A 192 3.77 13.16 -9.47
CA SER A 192 3.39 12.21 -8.43
C SER A 192 2.60 12.89 -7.32
N ASP A 193 1.67 12.15 -6.75
CA ASP A 193 0.92 12.51 -5.55
C ASP A 193 1.21 11.49 -4.45
N GLU A 194 1.28 11.92 -3.20
CA GLU A 194 1.44 11.03 -2.05
C GLU A 194 0.38 11.29 -0.99
N PHE A 195 -0.28 10.24 -0.55
CA PHE A 195 -1.33 10.28 0.46
C PHE A 195 -1.04 9.31 1.61
N VAL A 196 -1.48 9.67 2.81
CA VAL A 196 -1.44 8.76 3.96
C VAL A 196 -2.83 8.66 4.59
N VAL A 197 -3.32 7.44 4.71
CA VAL A 197 -4.53 7.13 5.45
C VAL A 197 -4.18 6.31 6.69
N SER A 198 -4.89 6.54 7.79
CA SER A 198 -4.55 5.95 9.10
C SER A 198 -4.81 4.46 9.18
N ARG A 199 -5.65 3.92 8.30
CA ARG A 199 -6.07 2.52 8.21
C ARG A 199 -6.74 2.26 6.87
N TYR A 200 -6.93 0.96 6.54
CA TYR A 200 -7.68 0.51 5.37
C TYR A 200 -9.17 0.79 5.51
#